data_a8a6020c919338e0e08eda33b3140bcb
#
_entry.id   a8a6020c919338e0e08eda33b3140bcb
#
_cell.length_a   1.000
_cell.length_b   1.000
_cell.length_c   1.000
_cell.angle_alpha   90.00
_cell.angle_beta   90.00
_cell.angle_gamma   90.00
#
_symmetry.space_group_name_H-M   'P 1'
#
loop_
_entity.id
_entity.type
_entity.pdbx_description
1 polymer ?
#
loop_
_entity_poly.entity_id
_entity_poly.type
_entity_poly.pdbx_seq_one_letter_code
_entity_poly.pdbx_strand_id
1 'polypeptide(L)'
;MHPSGFLRVSAISTVTSVANPKRNSWAIQQALMSFQSSDVVLLPELCLSGYTCGELFLQERLLETCRSELITLASSVGRQLVVVGLPMAFGGRLYNVAAVLGAGRVIGLVPKTHLPNYGEFYEARWFCSGAEADFEEVELQGLGQVPFGTDLLFSSGKATVGVEICEDLWVPIPPSSEQALAGANVLLNLSASNETIAKASYRKQLVMVQSGKCIAAYAYSSAGPTESTTDLVFGGHCMISENGSMLGESKRIGTGLEIDAQANMGSAVSFTTADIDLDRLDRDRRAFQTMHQTADRSSLNYRMIPFDLSVNPGSLCRWVDPHPFVPASKEQLHERCSEIFEIQCAALAKRVGQLPEDTPLCIGVSGGLDSTLALMVSVQTCKRMGWPTSRILGMTMPGFG
;
A
#
# COMPACT_ATOMS: atom_id res chain seq x y z
N MET A 1 4.94 -18.54 2.80
CA MET A 1 3.98 -17.82 3.67
C MET A 1 4.26 -18.19 5.12
N HIS A 2 4.33 -17.20 6.01
CA HIS A 2 4.50 -17.47 7.44
C HIS A 2 3.37 -18.37 7.94
N PRO A 3 3.64 -19.40 8.77
CA PRO A 3 2.60 -20.32 9.28
C PRO A 3 1.44 -19.61 9.99
N SER A 4 1.65 -18.39 10.46
CA SER A 4 0.67 -17.54 11.14
C SER A 4 -0.22 -16.70 10.22
N GLY A 5 -0.22 -16.91 8.91
CA GLY A 5 -1.04 -16.11 7.95
C GLY A 5 -0.47 -14.74 7.57
N PHE A 6 0.76 -14.42 7.98
CA PHE A 6 1.43 -13.19 7.61
C PHE A 6 2.24 -13.31 6.31
N LEU A 7 2.31 -12.19 5.57
CA LEU A 7 3.12 -11.99 4.36
C LEU A 7 4.09 -10.85 4.60
N ARG A 8 5.40 -11.09 4.50
CA ARG A 8 6.40 -10.02 4.64
C ARG A 8 6.60 -9.30 3.32
N VAL A 9 6.35 -7.99 3.34
CA VAL A 9 6.55 -7.09 2.20
C VAL A 9 7.63 -6.08 2.53
N SER A 10 8.56 -5.86 1.59
CA SER A 10 9.55 -4.78 1.64
C SER A 10 9.40 -3.89 0.44
N ALA A 11 9.25 -2.59 0.66
CA ALA A 11 9.36 -1.55 -0.35
C ALA A 11 10.74 -0.89 -0.22
N ILE A 12 11.54 -0.91 -1.28
CA ILE A 12 12.93 -0.45 -1.25
C ILE A 12 13.23 0.48 -2.42
N SER A 13 14.07 1.49 -2.19
CA SER A 13 14.65 2.35 -3.23
C SER A 13 16.16 2.15 -3.24
N THR A 14 16.72 1.82 -4.39
CA THR A 14 18.15 1.56 -4.56
C THR A 14 18.88 2.77 -5.17
N VAL A 15 20.21 2.78 -5.08
CA VAL A 15 21.02 3.74 -5.83
C VAL A 15 20.83 3.51 -7.32
N THR A 16 20.42 4.54 -8.04
CA THR A 16 20.21 4.51 -9.48
C THR A 16 21.33 5.24 -10.21
N SER A 17 21.83 4.62 -11.29
CA SER A 17 22.72 5.23 -12.27
C SER A 17 21.96 5.36 -13.58
N VAL A 18 21.59 6.59 -13.96
CA VAL A 18 20.77 6.86 -15.16
C VAL A 18 21.41 6.25 -16.41
N ALA A 19 20.61 5.56 -17.22
CA ALA A 19 21.00 4.87 -18.45
C ALA A 19 22.11 3.81 -18.27
N ASN A 20 22.24 3.23 -17.06
CA ASN A 20 23.24 2.18 -16.80
C ASN A 20 22.57 0.92 -16.19
N PRO A 21 21.84 0.11 -17.00
CA PRO A 21 21.13 -1.05 -16.48
C PRO A 21 22.00 -2.08 -15.78
N LYS A 22 23.25 -2.27 -16.24
CA LYS A 22 24.19 -3.21 -15.61
C LYS A 22 24.51 -2.83 -14.16
N ARG A 23 24.79 -1.54 -13.93
CA ARG A 23 25.08 -1.03 -12.60
C ARG A 23 23.84 -1.08 -11.69
N ASN A 24 22.69 -0.75 -12.25
CA ASN A 24 21.42 -0.80 -11.51
C ASN A 24 21.02 -2.24 -11.16
N SER A 25 21.13 -3.19 -12.10
CA SER A 25 20.90 -4.61 -11.86
C SER A 25 21.81 -5.15 -10.73
N TRP A 26 23.10 -4.82 -10.78
CA TRP A 26 24.02 -5.19 -9.72
C TRP A 26 23.64 -4.58 -8.36
N ALA A 27 23.28 -3.30 -8.32
CA ALA A 27 22.85 -2.64 -7.08
C ALA A 27 21.58 -3.27 -6.51
N ILE A 28 20.63 -3.61 -7.35
CA ILE A 28 19.40 -4.33 -6.98
C ILE A 28 19.75 -5.71 -6.40
N GLN A 29 20.58 -6.49 -7.07
CA GLN A 29 21.00 -7.82 -6.58
C GLN A 29 21.65 -7.73 -5.19
N GLN A 30 22.56 -6.76 -4.99
CA GLN A 30 23.19 -6.55 -3.69
C GLN A 30 22.17 -6.15 -2.61
N ALA A 31 21.24 -5.24 -2.94
CA ALA A 31 20.19 -4.85 -2.01
C ALA A 31 19.30 -6.05 -1.62
N LEU A 32 18.91 -6.89 -2.57
CA LEU A 32 18.09 -8.08 -2.32
C LEU A 32 18.72 -9.05 -1.30
N MET A 33 20.03 -9.09 -1.19
CA MET A 33 20.73 -9.91 -0.17
C MET A 33 20.35 -9.51 1.26
N SER A 34 19.99 -8.24 1.49
CA SER A 34 19.54 -7.75 2.80
C SER A 34 18.06 -8.02 3.07
N PHE A 35 17.31 -8.37 2.03
CA PHE A 35 15.86 -8.59 2.12
C PHE A 35 15.45 -10.05 1.85
N GLN A 36 16.35 -11.00 2.05
CA GLN A 36 16.08 -12.43 1.82
C GLN A 36 14.97 -13.02 2.69
N SER A 37 14.65 -12.37 3.81
CA SER A 37 13.52 -12.77 4.68
C SER A 37 12.17 -12.21 4.21
N SER A 38 12.12 -11.40 3.16
CA SER A 38 10.87 -10.85 2.62
C SER A 38 10.24 -11.82 1.62
N ASP A 39 8.93 -11.98 1.70
CA ASP A 39 8.16 -12.75 0.71
C ASP A 39 8.02 -11.95 -0.60
N VAL A 40 7.80 -10.63 -0.48
CA VAL A 40 7.64 -9.71 -1.59
C VAL A 40 8.61 -8.55 -1.45
N VAL A 41 9.31 -8.21 -2.53
CA VAL A 41 10.18 -7.02 -2.59
C VAL A 41 9.77 -6.16 -3.76
N LEU A 42 9.44 -4.90 -3.47
CA LEU A 42 9.00 -3.90 -4.44
C LEU A 42 10.08 -2.85 -4.66
N LEU A 43 10.48 -2.64 -5.92
CA LEU A 43 11.41 -1.60 -6.35
C LEU A 43 10.68 -0.46 -7.08
N PRO A 44 11.38 0.69 -7.33
CA PRO A 44 10.78 1.83 -8.02
C PRO A 44 10.47 1.60 -9.49
N GLU A 45 9.66 2.49 -10.04
CA GLU A 45 9.40 2.62 -11.48
C GLU A 45 10.71 2.87 -12.25
N LEU A 46 10.89 2.17 -13.38
CA LEU A 46 12.03 2.28 -14.28
C LEU A 46 13.41 2.15 -13.57
N CYS A 47 13.46 1.51 -12.39
CA CYS A 47 14.67 1.41 -11.58
C CYS A 47 15.84 0.71 -12.28
N LEU A 48 15.57 -0.10 -13.32
CA LEU A 48 16.62 -0.78 -14.08
C LEU A 48 17.33 0.16 -15.08
N SER A 49 16.61 1.11 -15.65
CA SER A 49 17.19 2.12 -16.57
C SER A 49 17.53 3.44 -15.86
N GLY A 50 16.78 3.80 -14.85
CA GLY A 50 16.54 5.14 -14.35
C GLY A 50 15.33 5.75 -15.03
N TYR A 51 14.58 6.58 -14.28
CA TYR A 51 13.38 7.27 -14.78
C TYR A 51 13.74 8.44 -15.71
N THR A 52 14.86 9.09 -15.45
CA THR A 52 15.27 10.34 -16.11
C THR A 52 16.13 10.14 -17.37
N CYS A 53 15.95 9.02 -18.07
CA CYS A 53 16.70 8.71 -19.30
C CYS A 53 16.36 9.61 -20.51
N GLY A 54 15.19 10.24 -20.53
CA GLY A 54 14.77 11.10 -21.64
C GLY A 54 14.81 10.39 -23.00
N GLU A 55 15.40 11.03 -24.01
CA GLU A 55 15.52 10.48 -25.37
C GLU A 55 16.35 9.18 -25.44
N LEU A 56 17.10 8.85 -24.39
CA LEU A 56 17.83 7.58 -24.34
C LEU A 56 16.89 6.37 -24.31
N PHE A 57 15.64 6.53 -23.90
CA PHE A 57 14.64 5.47 -24.01
C PHE A 57 14.42 4.97 -25.44
N LEU A 58 14.72 5.79 -26.47
CA LEU A 58 14.61 5.41 -27.87
C LEU A 58 15.87 4.68 -28.40
N GLN A 59 16.89 4.49 -27.55
CA GLN A 59 18.14 3.83 -27.92
C GLN A 59 18.01 2.31 -27.76
N GLU A 60 18.11 1.57 -28.87
CA GLU A 60 18.02 0.09 -28.87
C GLU A 60 19.01 -0.53 -27.87
N ARG A 61 20.23 0.01 -27.79
CA ARG A 61 21.25 -0.48 -26.86
C ARG A 61 20.80 -0.40 -25.40
N LEU A 62 20.06 0.64 -25.00
CA LEU A 62 19.51 0.76 -23.64
C LEU A 62 18.47 -0.33 -23.40
N LEU A 63 17.55 -0.50 -24.35
CA LEU A 63 16.46 -1.47 -24.26
C LEU A 63 16.98 -2.92 -24.23
N GLU A 64 17.92 -3.26 -25.11
CA GLU A 64 18.57 -4.57 -25.11
C GLU A 64 19.32 -4.85 -23.82
N THR A 65 20.04 -3.83 -23.27
CA THR A 65 20.73 -3.98 -22.00
C THR A 65 19.75 -4.16 -20.85
N CYS A 66 18.65 -3.40 -20.81
CA CYS A 66 17.59 -3.59 -19.81
C CYS A 66 17.03 -5.01 -19.86
N ARG A 67 16.75 -5.53 -21.06
CA ARG A 67 16.23 -6.90 -21.25
C ARG A 67 17.24 -7.95 -20.77
N SER A 68 18.50 -7.82 -21.16
CA SER A 68 19.58 -8.72 -20.73
C SER A 68 19.77 -8.73 -19.21
N GLU A 69 19.75 -7.55 -18.58
CA GLU A 69 19.90 -7.43 -17.15
C GLU A 69 18.66 -7.90 -16.39
N LEU A 70 17.45 -7.78 -16.96
CA LEU A 70 16.23 -8.37 -16.40
C LEU A 70 16.36 -9.90 -16.30
N ILE A 71 16.88 -10.57 -17.34
CA ILE A 71 17.11 -12.02 -17.34
C ILE A 71 18.12 -12.41 -16.27
N THR A 72 19.21 -11.65 -16.18
CA THR A 72 20.25 -11.87 -15.17
C THR A 72 19.68 -11.71 -13.75
N LEU A 73 18.91 -10.65 -13.54
CA LEU A 73 18.26 -10.39 -12.25
C LEU A 73 17.25 -11.48 -11.92
N ALA A 74 16.39 -11.86 -12.87
CA ALA A 74 15.41 -12.92 -12.67
C ALA A 74 16.05 -14.24 -12.23
N SER A 75 17.17 -14.62 -12.85
CA SER A 75 17.91 -15.85 -12.50
C SER A 75 18.49 -15.83 -11.07
N SER A 76 18.70 -14.65 -10.50
CA SER A 76 19.18 -14.48 -9.12
C SER A 76 18.07 -14.48 -8.07
N VAL A 77 16.81 -14.31 -8.49
CA VAL A 77 15.64 -14.30 -7.58
C VAL A 77 15.23 -15.73 -7.27
N GLY A 78 15.24 -16.07 -5.98
CA GLY A 78 14.81 -17.38 -5.49
C GLY A 78 13.27 -17.49 -5.42
N ARG A 79 12.77 -17.81 -4.22
CA ARG A 79 11.33 -18.01 -3.98
C ARG A 79 10.56 -16.77 -3.54
N GLN A 80 11.22 -15.61 -3.56
CA GLN A 80 10.58 -14.32 -3.35
C GLN A 80 9.83 -13.89 -4.60
N LEU A 81 8.82 -13.05 -4.43
CA LEU A 81 8.28 -12.22 -5.51
C LEU A 81 9.04 -10.88 -5.53
N VAL A 82 9.74 -10.59 -6.60
CA VAL A 82 10.46 -9.31 -6.76
C VAL A 82 9.86 -8.56 -7.93
N VAL A 83 9.50 -7.29 -7.73
CA VAL A 83 8.91 -6.45 -8.79
C VAL A 83 9.83 -5.29 -9.10
N VAL A 84 10.22 -5.17 -10.38
CA VAL A 84 11.19 -4.18 -10.88
C VAL A 84 10.64 -3.42 -12.06
N GLY A 85 10.95 -2.12 -12.16
CA GLY A 85 10.53 -1.26 -13.27
C GLY A 85 11.58 -1.16 -14.36
N LEU A 86 11.16 -1.26 -15.65
CA LEU A 86 12.05 -1.09 -16.80
C LEU A 86 11.28 -0.68 -18.07
N PRO A 87 11.95 -0.04 -19.06
CA PRO A 87 11.37 0.18 -20.38
C PRO A 87 11.47 -1.11 -21.23
N MET A 88 10.41 -1.44 -21.95
CA MET A 88 10.40 -2.59 -22.87
C MET A 88 9.69 -2.26 -24.18
N ALA A 89 10.29 -2.69 -25.28
CA ALA A 89 9.73 -2.50 -26.63
C ALA A 89 9.12 -3.81 -27.14
N PHE A 90 7.85 -3.74 -27.56
CA PHE A 90 7.11 -4.83 -28.19
C PHE A 90 6.17 -4.29 -29.26
N GLY A 91 6.01 -5.01 -30.38
CA GLY A 91 5.09 -4.64 -31.45
C GLY A 91 5.34 -3.26 -32.04
N GLY A 92 6.59 -2.78 -32.06
CA GLY A 92 6.95 -1.43 -32.51
C GLY A 92 6.56 -0.30 -31.55
N ARG A 93 6.13 -0.62 -30.32
CA ARG A 93 5.76 0.34 -29.26
C ARG A 93 6.68 0.16 -28.06
N LEU A 94 6.88 1.25 -27.29
CA LEU A 94 7.65 1.25 -26.06
C LEU A 94 6.70 1.38 -24.87
N TYR A 95 6.91 0.54 -23.86
CA TYR A 95 6.10 0.51 -22.65
C TYR A 95 6.97 0.73 -21.39
N ASN A 96 6.42 1.43 -20.40
CA ASN A 96 6.92 1.47 -19.06
C ASN A 96 6.32 0.25 -18.31
N VAL A 97 7.15 -0.68 -17.88
CA VAL A 97 6.73 -2.01 -17.46
C VAL A 97 7.20 -2.33 -16.04
N ALA A 98 6.34 -2.90 -15.24
CA ALA A 98 6.67 -3.62 -14.02
C ALA A 98 6.86 -5.11 -14.34
N ALA A 99 8.09 -5.61 -14.26
CA ALA A 99 8.40 -7.02 -14.40
C ALA A 99 8.30 -7.71 -13.04
N VAL A 100 7.51 -8.78 -12.99
CA VAL A 100 7.31 -9.61 -11.79
C VAL A 100 8.20 -10.85 -11.91
N LEU A 101 9.11 -11.00 -10.95
CA LEU A 101 10.14 -12.05 -10.93
C LEU A 101 9.86 -13.02 -9.80
N GLY A 102 10.06 -14.30 -10.06
CA GLY A 102 9.93 -15.34 -9.05
C GLY A 102 10.50 -16.67 -9.54
N ALA A 103 11.06 -17.47 -8.64
CA ALA A 103 11.58 -18.80 -8.93
C ALA A 103 12.54 -18.86 -10.14
N GLY A 104 13.44 -17.89 -10.25
CA GLY A 104 14.47 -17.83 -11.30
C GLY A 104 13.99 -17.34 -12.67
N ARG A 105 12.76 -16.79 -12.77
CA ARG A 105 12.17 -16.40 -14.06
C ARG A 105 11.33 -15.13 -13.96
N VAL A 106 11.03 -14.53 -15.09
CA VAL A 106 9.98 -13.50 -15.24
C VAL A 106 8.64 -14.23 -15.35
N ILE A 107 7.73 -13.95 -14.43
CA ILE A 107 6.41 -14.61 -14.38
C ILE A 107 5.28 -13.75 -14.97
N GLY A 108 5.52 -12.47 -15.19
CA GLY A 108 4.59 -11.57 -15.83
C GLY A 108 5.15 -10.17 -16.01
N LEU A 109 4.58 -9.44 -16.95
CA LEU A 109 4.94 -8.06 -17.31
C LEU A 109 3.67 -7.21 -17.28
N VAL A 110 3.63 -6.24 -16.37
CA VAL A 110 2.49 -5.32 -16.21
C VAL A 110 2.88 -3.95 -16.76
N PRO A 111 2.36 -3.53 -17.92
CA PRO A 111 2.63 -2.20 -18.48
C PRO A 111 1.80 -1.14 -17.74
N LYS A 112 2.34 0.08 -17.63
CA LYS A 112 1.67 1.24 -17.07
C LYS A 112 0.41 1.60 -17.86
N THR A 113 -0.71 1.80 -17.14
CA THR A 113 -1.99 2.10 -17.77
C THR A 113 -2.12 3.59 -18.07
N HIS A 114 -1.83 4.45 -17.11
CA HIS A 114 -1.98 5.90 -17.22
C HIS A 114 -0.63 6.60 -17.30
N LEU A 115 -0.39 7.32 -18.39
CA LEU A 115 0.85 8.05 -18.63
C LEU A 115 0.66 9.52 -18.26
N PRO A 116 1.40 10.07 -17.27
CA PRO A 116 1.32 11.49 -16.96
C PRO A 116 1.93 12.30 -18.12
N ASN A 117 1.18 13.29 -18.58
CA ASN A 117 1.58 14.19 -19.65
C ASN A 117 1.14 15.63 -19.38
N TYR A 118 1.50 16.10 -18.18
CA TYR A 118 1.17 17.44 -17.67
C TYR A 118 2.27 17.92 -16.70
N GLY A 119 2.36 19.25 -16.51
CA GLY A 119 3.36 19.86 -15.66
C GLY A 119 4.77 19.47 -16.08
N GLU A 120 5.51 18.88 -15.17
CA GLU A 120 6.87 18.38 -15.35
C GLU A 120 6.96 16.97 -15.96
N PHE A 121 5.82 16.30 -16.20
CA PHE A 121 5.78 14.97 -16.75
C PHE A 121 5.35 14.96 -18.21
N TYR A 122 6.03 14.18 -19.03
CA TYR A 122 5.79 14.03 -20.48
C TYR A 122 6.08 12.60 -20.97
N GLU A 123 5.60 11.60 -20.22
CA GLU A 123 5.85 10.17 -20.52
C GLU A 123 5.27 9.73 -21.87
N ALA A 124 4.15 10.32 -22.31
CA ALA A 124 3.55 10.02 -23.59
C ALA A 124 4.45 10.38 -24.79
N ARG A 125 5.56 11.10 -24.57
CA ARG A 125 6.60 11.34 -25.58
C ARG A 125 7.32 10.06 -25.98
N TRP A 126 7.45 9.11 -25.06
CA TRP A 126 8.21 7.87 -25.28
C TRP A 126 7.36 6.62 -25.17
N PHE A 127 6.45 6.56 -24.22
CA PHE A 127 5.71 5.36 -23.84
C PHE A 127 4.29 5.35 -24.39
N CYS A 128 3.79 4.13 -24.67
CA CYS A 128 2.40 3.85 -24.97
C CYS A 128 1.70 3.32 -23.71
N SER A 129 0.39 3.56 -23.60
CA SER A 129 -0.43 3.00 -22.54
C SER A 129 -0.50 1.47 -22.66
N GLY A 130 -0.41 0.78 -21.51
CA GLY A 130 -0.61 -0.66 -21.45
C GLY A 130 -2.02 -1.10 -21.83
N ALA A 131 -3.02 -0.22 -21.66
CA ALA A 131 -4.40 -0.48 -22.07
C ALA A 131 -4.58 -0.55 -23.61
N GLU A 132 -3.60 -0.05 -24.38
CA GLU A 132 -3.60 -0.08 -25.84
C GLU A 132 -2.86 -1.30 -26.41
N ALA A 133 -2.33 -2.18 -25.56
CA ALA A 133 -1.66 -3.39 -26.00
C ALA A 133 -2.68 -4.40 -26.54
N ASP A 134 -2.42 -4.94 -27.70
CA ASP A 134 -3.26 -5.89 -28.42
C ASP A 134 -2.72 -7.34 -28.35
N PHE A 135 -1.82 -7.61 -27.43
CA PHE A 135 -1.22 -8.91 -27.18
C PHE A 135 -1.23 -9.26 -25.69
N GLU A 136 -1.43 -10.53 -25.37
CA GLU A 136 -1.52 -11.05 -24.01
C GLU A 136 -0.22 -11.68 -23.50
N GLU A 137 0.69 -12.05 -24.42
CA GLU A 137 1.98 -12.65 -24.14
C GLU A 137 3.05 -12.07 -25.06
N VAL A 138 4.28 -12.06 -24.57
CA VAL A 138 5.44 -11.61 -25.35
C VAL A 138 6.56 -12.63 -25.27
N GLU A 139 7.27 -12.79 -26.39
CA GLU A 139 8.47 -13.63 -26.44
C GLU A 139 9.66 -12.87 -25.86
N LEU A 140 10.21 -13.38 -24.75
CA LEU A 140 11.49 -12.91 -24.22
C LEU A 140 12.58 -13.91 -24.61
N GLN A 141 13.54 -13.45 -25.43
CA GLN A 141 14.67 -14.26 -25.83
C GLN A 141 15.39 -14.86 -24.63
N GLY A 142 15.44 -16.18 -24.56
CA GLY A 142 16.05 -16.93 -23.45
C GLY A 142 15.09 -17.28 -22.29
N LEU A 143 13.86 -16.75 -22.28
CA LEU A 143 12.85 -17.04 -21.25
C LEU A 143 11.54 -17.61 -21.81
N GLY A 144 11.32 -17.53 -23.14
CA GLY A 144 10.09 -17.98 -23.80
C GLY A 144 8.93 -16.99 -23.67
N GLN A 145 7.71 -17.50 -23.79
CA GLN A 145 6.48 -16.69 -23.66
C GLN A 145 6.26 -16.26 -22.22
N VAL A 146 6.00 -14.96 -22.03
CA VAL A 146 5.72 -14.35 -20.72
C VAL A 146 4.40 -13.58 -20.81
N PRO A 147 3.47 -13.79 -19.86
CA PRO A 147 2.24 -13.01 -19.77
C PRO A 147 2.51 -11.51 -19.74
N PHE A 148 1.79 -10.77 -20.57
CA PHE A 148 1.85 -9.31 -20.66
C PHE A 148 0.43 -8.74 -20.58
N GLY A 149 0.22 -7.69 -19.81
CA GLY A 149 -1.07 -6.99 -19.76
C GLY A 149 -1.33 -6.29 -18.42
N THR A 150 -2.32 -5.41 -18.45
CA THR A 150 -2.81 -4.69 -17.25
C THR A 150 -3.76 -5.54 -16.42
N ASP A 151 -4.14 -6.70 -16.93
CA ASP A 151 -5.12 -7.64 -16.38
C ASP A 151 -4.47 -8.83 -15.65
N LEU A 152 -3.24 -8.70 -15.17
CA LEU A 152 -2.53 -9.76 -14.47
C LEU A 152 -2.68 -9.64 -12.95
N LEU A 153 -3.02 -10.77 -12.30
CA LEU A 153 -2.91 -10.94 -10.85
C LEU A 153 -2.01 -12.13 -10.54
N PHE A 154 -1.19 -12.02 -9.52
CA PHE A 154 -0.23 -13.06 -9.13
C PHE A 154 -0.69 -13.72 -7.83
N SER A 155 -0.87 -15.04 -7.82
CA SER A 155 -1.47 -15.74 -6.68
C SER A 155 -0.54 -16.78 -6.06
N SER A 156 -0.47 -16.80 -4.73
CA SER A 156 0.23 -17.80 -3.94
C SER A 156 -0.47 -18.02 -2.59
N GLY A 157 -1.10 -19.16 -2.41
CA GLY A 157 -1.87 -19.45 -1.20
C GLY A 157 -2.97 -18.43 -0.95
N LYS A 158 -2.88 -17.67 0.16
CA LYS A 158 -3.84 -16.60 0.50
C LYS A 158 -3.49 -15.24 -0.10
N ALA A 159 -2.29 -15.09 -0.62
CA ALA A 159 -1.85 -13.82 -1.21
C ALA A 159 -2.27 -13.76 -2.68
N THR A 160 -2.93 -12.68 -3.07
CA THR A 160 -3.19 -12.31 -4.46
C THR A 160 -2.66 -10.90 -4.66
N VAL A 161 -1.64 -10.77 -5.51
CA VAL A 161 -0.89 -9.54 -5.72
C VAL A 161 -1.33 -8.87 -7.01
N GLY A 162 -1.72 -7.61 -6.91
CA GLY A 162 -1.94 -6.69 -8.03
C GLY A 162 -0.79 -5.70 -8.13
N VAL A 163 -0.49 -5.25 -9.35
CA VAL A 163 0.61 -4.31 -9.63
C VAL A 163 0.09 -3.16 -10.47
N GLU A 164 0.47 -1.94 -10.09
CA GLU A 164 0.21 -0.72 -10.85
C GLU A 164 1.45 0.20 -10.81
N ILE A 165 1.51 1.21 -11.67
CA ILE A 165 2.71 2.05 -11.81
C ILE A 165 2.35 3.52 -11.65
N CYS A 166 2.88 4.14 -10.60
CA CYS A 166 2.95 5.58 -10.33
C CYS A 166 1.62 6.32 -10.55
N GLU A 167 1.43 6.93 -11.73
CA GLU A 167 0.24 7.72 -12.09
C GLU A 167 -1.06 6.94 -11.96
N ASP A 168 -0.98 5.62 -12.10
CA ASP A 168 -2.14 4.74 -11.94
C ASP A 168 -2.86 4.95 -10.59
N LEU A 169 -2.13 5.30 -9.51
CA LEU A 169 -2.72 5.63 -8.20
C LEU A 169 -3.43 7.00 -8.19
N TRP A 170 -3.04 7.93 -9.05
CA TRP A 170 -3.48 9.34 -8.98
C TRP A 170 -4.78 9.60 -9.74
N VAL A 171 -5.20 8.67 -10.59
CA VAL A 171 -6.44 8.76 -11.35
C VAL A 171 -7.68 8.51 -10.46
N PRO A 172 -8.87 8.99 -10.83
CA PRO A 172 -10.10 8.81 -10.04
C PRO A 172 -10.46 7.34 -9.77
N ILE A 173 -10.17 6.44 -10.71
CA ILE A 173 -10.38 4.99 -10.60
C ILE A 173 -9.04 4.30 -10.87
N PRO A 174 -8.20 4.10 -9.83
CA PRO A 174 -6.92 3.40 -9.99
C PRO A 174 -7.12 1.94 -10.40
N PRO A 175 -6.22 1.36 -11.23
CA PRO A 175 -6.23 -0.08 -11.55
C PRO A 175 -6.27 -0.96 -10.30
N SER A 176 -5.63 -0.55 -9.21
CA SER A 176 -5.69 -1.26 -7.92
C SER A 176 -7.11 -1.40 -7.36
N SER A 177 -8.07 -0.53 -7.71
CA SER A 177 -9.47 -0.70 -7.33
C SER A 177 -10.10 -1.90 -8.02
N GLU A 178 -9.87 -2.05 -9.32
CA GLU A 178 -10.37 -3.19 -10.10
C GLU A 178 -9.65 -4.48 -9.73
N GLN A 179 -8.33 -4.42 -9.54
CA GLN A 179 -7.53 -5.54 -9.05
C GLN A 179 -8.05 -6.05 -7.71
N ALA A 180 -8.41 -5.16 -6.78
CA ALA A 180 -8.96 -5.53 -5.48
C ALA A 180 -10.34 -6.19 -5.59
N LEU A 181 -11.21 -5.69 -6.50
CA LEU A 181 -12.51 -6.31 -6.81
C LEU A 181 -12.34 -7.68 -7.48
N ALA A 182 -11.27 -7.87 -8.27
CA ALA A 182 -10.90 -9.16 -8.87
C ALA A 182 -10.20 -10.11 -7.89
N GLY A 183 -10.00 -9.71 -6.62
CA GLY A 183 -9.49 -10.56 -5.55
C GLY A 183 -8.11 -10.21 -5.01
N ALA A 184 -7.39 -9.22 -5.59
CA ALA A 184 -6.09 -8.82 -5.07
C ALA A 184 -6.21 -8.25 -3.65
N ASN A 185 -5.44 -8.80 -2.71
CA ASN A 185 -5.37 -8.36 -1.32
C ASN A 185 -4.01 -7.73 -0.94
N VAL A 186 -3.06 -7.74 -1.89
CA VAL A 186 -1.78 -7.05 -1.81
C VAL A 186 -1.59 -6.25 -3.09
N LEU A 187 -1.49 -4.95 -2.99
CA LEU A 187 -1.37 -4.01 -4.09
C LEU A 187 0.02 -3.37 -4.07
N LEU A 188 0.71 -3.41 -5.19
CA LEU A 188 2.07 -2.92 -5.33
C LEU A 188 2.11 -1.76 -6.32
N ASN A 189 2.72 -0.65 -5.93
CA ASN A 189 2.89 0.51 -6.79
C ASN A 189 4.37 0.89 -6.91
N LEU A 190 4.89 0.78 -8.12
CA LEU A 190 6.21 1.26 -8.50
C LEU A 190 6.08 2.71 -8.92
N SER A 191 6.85 3.61 -8.32
CA SER A 191 6.74 5.04 -8.59
C SER A 191 8.09 5.70 -8.88
N ALA A 192 7.99 6.82 -9.61
CA ALA A 192 9.00 7.86 -9.72
C ALA A 192 8.33 9.21 -9.48
N SER A 193 7.81 9.37 -8.27
CA SER A 193 7.09 10.58 -7.86
C SER A 193 8.06 11.61 -7.32
N ASN A 194 8.09 12.78 -7.96
CA ASN A 194 8.95 13.89 -7.56
C ASN A 194 8.52 14.51 -6.24
N GLU A 195 9.43 15.23 -5.62
CA GLU A 195 9.18 16.00 -4.41
C GLU A 195 8.81 17.44 -4.73
N THR A 196 7.63 17.85 -4.28
CA THR A 196 7.19 19.23 -4.21
C THR A 196 6.63 19.53 -2.82
N ILE A 197 6.46 20.79 -2.47
CA ILE A 197 5.93 21.19 -1.16
C ILE A 197 4.55 20.52 -0.94
N ALA A 198 4.38 19.87 0.23
CA ALA A 198 3.17 19.18 0.66
C ALA A 198 2.79 17.90 -0.12
N LYS A 199 3.43 17.58 -1.25
CA LYS A 199 3.10 16.40 -2.07
C LYS A 199 3.27 15.09 -1.30
N ALA A 200 4.27 14.98 -0.43
CA ALA A 200 4.50 13.78 0.36
C ALA A 200 3.34 13.46 1.32
N SER A 201 2.73 14.48 1.95
CA SER A 201 1.54 14.28 2.79
C SER A 201 0.35 13.77 1.98
N TYR A 202 0.13 14.36 0.81
CA TYR A 202 -0.96 13.94 -0.08
C TYR A 202 -0.74 12.51 -0.61
N ARG A 203 0.49 12.18 -1.04
CA ARG A 203 0.88 10.83 -1.46
C ARG A 203 0.62 9.80 -0.37
N LYS A 204 0.98 10.10 0.88
CA LYS A 204 0.72 9.26 2.04
C LYS A 204 -0.78 9.02 2.24
N GLN A 205 -1.59 10.08 2.12
CA GLN A 205 -3.05 9.98 2.21
C GLN A 205 -3.61 9.09 1.10
N LEU A 206 -3.16 9.25 -0.15
CA LEU A 206 -3.58 8.40 -1.27
C LEU A 206 -3.31 6.92 -1.00
N VAL A 207 -2.10 6.58 -0.57
CA VAL A 207 -1.70 5.20 -0.23
C VAL A 207 -2.60 4.62 0.87
N MET A 208 -2.82 5.38 1.95
CA MET A 208 -3.66 4.93 3.07
C MET A 208 -5.13 4.79 2.66
N VAL A 209 -5.68 5.77 1.94
CA VAL A 209 -7.07 5.76 1.49
C VAL A 209 -7.31 4.61 0.50
N GLN A 210 -6.40 4.41 -0.47
CA GLN A 210 -6.54 3.32 -1.43
C GLN A 210 -6.45 1.95 -0.75
N SER A 211 -5.52 1.78 0.18
CA SER A 211 -5.43 0.58 1.03
C SER A 211 -6.75 0.31 1.78
N GLY A 212 -7.34 1.34 2.40
CA GLY A 212 -8.59 1.24 3.15
C GLY A 212 -9.81 0.95 2.26
N LYS A 213 -9.95 1.66 1.14
CA LYS A 213 -11.04 1.43 0.18
C LYS A 213 -11.05 0.02 -0.39
N CYS A 214 -9.86 -0.51 -0.66
CA CYS A 214 -9.67 -1.84 -1.23
C CYS A 214 -9.65 -2.96 -0.18
N ILE A 215 -9.66 -2.63 1.11
CA ILE A 215 -9.43 -3.59 2.22
C ILE A 215 -8.25 -4.50 1.86
N ALA A 216 -7.11 -3.88 1.58
CA ALA A 216 -5.91 -4.54 1.09
C ALA A 216 -4.65 -3.97 1.74
N ALA A 217 -3.55 -4.71 1.65
CA ALA A 217 -2.25 -4.10 1.81
C ALA A 217 -1.90 -3.29 0.57
N TYR A 218 -1.25 -2.14 0.75
CA TYR A 218 -0.75 -1.31 -0.33
C TYR A 218 0.71 -0.95 -0.05
N ALA A 219 1.61 -1.45 -0.88
CA ALA A 219 3.02 -1.13 -0.83
C ALA A 219 3.40 -0.17 -1.96
N TYR A 220 4.16 0.85 -1.63
CA TYR A 220 4.57 1.91 -2.52
C TYR A 220 6.09 2.10 -2.43
N SER A 221 6.77 2.10 -3.57
CA SER A 221 8.21 2.36 -3.67
C SER A 221 8.49 3.42 -4.71
N SER A 222 9.25 4.46 -4.36
CA SER A 222 9.54 5.57 -5.27
C SER A 222 11.03 5.75 -5.51
N ALA A 223 11.36 6.24 -6.71
CA ALA A 223 12.71 6.61 -7.10
C ALA A 223 13.38 7.52 -6.07
N GLY A 224 14.66 7.34 -5.87
CA GLY A 224 15.46 8.04 -4.88
C GLY A 224 16.25 9.23 -5.43
N PRO A 225 16.99 9.94 -4.56
CA PRO A 225 17.70 11.18 -4.90
C PRO A 225 18.93 10.98 -5.80
N THR A 226 19.18 9.76 -6.24
CA THR A 226 20.28 9.44 -7.17
C THR A 226 19.88 9.48 -8.65
N GLU A 227 18.60 9.74 -8.93
CA GLU A 227 18.12 10.10 -10.28
C GLU A 227 18.66 11.47 -10.71
N SER A 228 18.62 11.77 -12.02
CA SER A 228 18.97 13.10 -12.52
C SER A 228 18.02 14.19 -11.97
N THR A 229 18.56 15.38 -11.78
CA THR A 229 17.84 16.53 -11.24
C THR A 229 17.65 17.65 -12.28
N THR A 230 17.47 17.30 -13.56
CA THR A 230 17.26 18.30 -14.63
C THR A 230 16.03 19.17 -14.31
N ASP A 231 14.88 18.53 -14.12
CA ASP A 231 13.60 19.19 -13.84
C ASP A 231 12.95 18.71 -12.54
N LEU A 232 13.37 17.55 -12.03
CA LEU A 232 12.71 16.80 -10.96
C LEU A 232 13.71 16.44 -9.86
N VAL A 233 13.21 16.37 -8.62
CA VAL A 233 13.94 15.80 -7.48
C VAL A 233 13.10 14.66 -6.91
N PHE A 234 13.71 13.51 -6.68
CA PHE A 234 13.05 12.32 -6.15
C PHE A 234 13.44 12.06 -4.70
N GLY A 235 12.49 11.66 -3.89
CA GLY A 235 12.66 11.59 -2.44
C GLY A 235 12.98 10.21 -1.88
N GLY A 236 12.83 9.15 -2.63
CA GLY A 236 13.00 7.78 -2.14
C GLY A 236 11.93 7.35 -1.13
N HIS A 237 10.68 7.80 -1.31
CA HIS A 237 9.61 7.54 -0.35
C HIS A 237 9.06 6.12 -0.52
N CYS A 238 9.25 5.26 0.51
CA CYS A 238 8.69 3.91 0.57
C CYS A 238 7.66 3.83 1.69
N MET A 239 6.52 3.20 1.41
CA MET A 239 5.40 3.09 2.35
C MET A 239 4.72 1.72 2.25
N ILE A 240 4.22 1.22 3.37
CA ILE A 240 3.37 0.02 3.44
C ILE A 240 2.17 0.36 4.32
N SER A 241 0.97 0.25 3.77
CA SER A 241 -0.29 0.44 4.47
C SER A 241 -1.13 -0.84 4.41
N GLU A 242 -1.95 -1.10 5.43
CA GLU A 242 -2.88 -2.22 5.48
C GLU A 242 -4.24 -1.73 5.95
N ASN A 243 -5.27 -1.90 5.12
CA ASN A 243 -6.64 -1.49 5.43
C ASN A 243 -6.72 -0.08 6.03
N GLY A 244 -6.06 0.88 5.38
CA GLY A 244 -6.04 2.29 5.78
C GLY A 244 -5.06 2.67 6.90
N SER A 245 -4.36 1.69 7.49
CA SER A 245 -3.39 1.94 8.55
C SER A 245 -1.96 1.87 8.03
N MET A 246 -1.14 2.88 8.33
CA MET A 246 0.29 2.87 7.97
C MET A 246 1.04 1.86 8.85
N LEU A 247 1.65 0.85 8.25
CA LEU A 247 2.49 -0.14 8.94
C LEU A 247 3.95 0.26 8.94
N GLY A 248 4.42 0.91 7.88
CA GLY A 248 5.79 1.35 7.75
C GLY A 248 5.95 2.47 6.74
N GLU A 249 6.84 3.40 7.04
CA GLU A 249 7.20 4.54 6.20
C GLU A 249 8.71 4.78 6.30
N SER A 250 9.38 4.90 5.16
CA SER A 250 10.82 5.16 5.12
C SER A 250 11.14 6.62 5.43
N LYS A 251 12.41 6.88 5.77
CA LYS A 251 12.97 8.21 5.62
C LYS A 251 12.98 8.59 4.13
N ARG A 252 12.88 9.87 3.84
CA ARG A 252 12.96 10.45 2.50
C ARG A 252 13.70 11.79 2.56
N ILE A 253 13.96 12.43 1.43
CA ILE A 253 14.44 13.81 1.41
C ILE A 253 13.50 14.67 2.30
N GLY A 254 14.11 15.49 3.16
CA GLY A 254 13.39 16.35 4.11
C GLY A 254 12.96 15.69 5.41
N THR A 255 13.18 14.37 5.60
CA THR A 255 12.90 13.65 6.85
C THR A 255 14.11 12.87 7.38
N GLY A 256 15.33 13.34 7.08
CA GLY A 256 16.57 12.75 7.59
C GLY A 256 17.09 11.56 6.76
N LEU A 257 16.74 11.48 5.47
CA LEU A 257 17.45 10.64 4.53
C LEU A 257 18.84 11.26 4.29
N GLU A 258 19.88 10.56 4.72
CA GLU A 258 21.26 10.94 4.42
C GLU A 258 21.62 10.46 3.02
N ILE A 259 21.95 11.40 2.15
CA ILE A 259 22.49 11.08 0.82
C ILE A 259 24.00 10.98 1.02
N ASP A 260 24.48 9.78 1.27
CA ASP A 260 25.92 9.54 1.22
C ASP A 260 26.35 9.50 -0.25
N ALA A 261 27.11 10.52 -0.67
CA ALA A 261 27.72 10.55 -2.00
C ALA A 261 28.69 9.38 -2.25
N GLN A 262 29.08 8.68 -1.17
CA GLN A 262 29.88 7.45 -1.18
C GLN A 262 29.04 6.22 -0.80
N ALA A 263 27.68 6.35 -0.75
CA ALA A 263 26.80 5.25 -0.41
C ALA A 263 27.22 3.98 -1.16
N ASN A 264 27.51 2.95 -0.41
CA ASN A 264 27.84 1.65 -0.97
C ASN A 264 26.77 1.27 -1.99
N MET A 265 27.15 1.17 -3.24
CA MET A 265 26.31 0.94 -4.40
C MET A 265 25.38 -0.27 -4.29
N GLY A 266 25.55 -1.10 -3.29
CA GLY A 266 24.74 -2.28 -3.02
C GLY A 266 23.76 -2.14 -1.85
N SER A 267 23.57 -0.92 -1.32
CA SER A 267 22.61 -0.69 -0.24
C SER A 267 21.31 -0.08 -0.76
N ALA A 268 20.19 -0.37 -0.10
CA ALA A 268 18.97 0.40 -0.29
C ALA A 268 19.20 1.83 0.22
N VAL A 269 18.85 2.82 -0.58
CA VAL A 269 18.88 4.25 -0.19
C VAL A 269 17.83 4.51 0.89
N SER A 270 16.64 3.96 0.69
CA SER A 270 15.55 4.01 1.65
C SER A 270 14.72 2.74 1.53
N PHE A 271 14.12 2.32 2.63
CA PHE A 271 13.26 1.14 2.65
C PHE A 271 12.29 1.14 3.84
N THR A 272 11.26 0.34 3.73
CA THR A 272 10.42 -0.06 4.84
C THR A 272 9.97 -1.51 4.66
N THR A 273 9.83 -2.24 5.76
CA THR A 273 9.41 -3.64 5.77
C THR A 273 8.29 -3.82 6.79
N ALA A 274 7.26 -4.57 6.44
CA ALA A 274 6.18 -4.92 7.35
C ALA A 274 5.58 -6.30 7.03
N ASP A 275 5.05 -6.95 8.03
CA ASP A 275 4.28 -8.18 7.89
C ASP A 275 2.79 -7.86 7.76
N ILE A 276 2.18 -8.25 6.65
CA ILE A 276 0.76 -8.06 6.31
C ILE A 276 -0.05 -9.21 6.90
N ASP A 277 -1.13 -8.89 7.60
CA ASP A 277 -2.07 -9.86 8.16
C ASP A 277 -3.15 -10.23 7.12
N LEU A 278 -2.86 -11.25 6.31
CA LEU A 278 -3.77 -11.72 5.26
C LEU A 278 -5.07 -12.29 5.84
N ASP A 279 -5.02 -12.91 7.02
CA ASP A 279 -6.21 -13.48 7.66
C ASP A 279 -7.17 -12.40 8.15
N ARG A 280 -6.62 -11.28 8.65
CA ARG A 280 -7.40 -10.11 9.00
C ARG A 280 -8.05 -9.48 7.77
N LEU A 281 -7.29 -9.27 6.69
CA LEU A 281 -7.82 -8.72 5.45
C LEU A 281 -8.94 -9.58 4.87
N ASP A 282 -8.76 -10.89 4.86
CA ASP A 282 -9.77 -11.84 4.38
C ASP A 282 -11.05 -11.83 5.26
N ARG A 283 -10.90 -11.75 6.58
CA ARG A 283 -12.03 -11.60 7.50
C ARG A 283 -12.78 -10.29 7.27
N ASP A 284 -12.05 -9.16 7.15
CA ASP A 284 -12.63 -7.84 6.99
C ASP A 284 -13.36 -7.73 5.62
N ARG A 285 -12.81 -8.31 4.56
CA ARG A 285 -13.46 -8.43 3.23
C ARG A 285 -14.75 -9.24 3.29
N ARG A 286 -14.73 -10.40 3.95
CA ARG A 286 -15.95 -11.23 4.11
C ARG A 286 -17.08 -10.51 4.83
N ALA A 287 -16.74 -9.65 5.79
CA ALA A 287 -17.71 -8.83 6.51
C ALA A 287 -18.26 -7.67 5.69
N PHE A 288 -17.58 -7.23 4.63
CA PHE A 288 -17.91 -6.03 3.86
C PHE A 288 -18.68 -6.37 2.58
N GLN A 289 -19.99 -6.62 2.73
CA GLN A 289 -20.88 -7.08 1.65
C GLN A 289 -20.92 -6.15 0.42
N THR A 290 -20.79 -4.83 0.60
CA THR A 290 -20.82 -3.88 -0.51
C THR A 290 -19.66 -4.04 -1.48
N MET A 291 -18.51 -4.54 -1.02
CA MET A 291 -17.39 -4.87 -1.90
C MET A 291 -17.76 -6.02 -2.85
N HIS A 292 -18.37 -7.08 -2.34
CA HIS A 292 -18.85 -8.21 -3.17
C HIS A 292 -19.90 -7.77 -4.17
N GLN A 293 -20.88 -6.96 -3.75
CA GLN A 293 -21.91 -6.41 -4.64
C GLN A 293 -21.32 -5.54 -5.75
N THR A 294 -20.20 -4.84 -5.49
CA THR A 294 -19.50 -4.05 -6.51
C THR A 294 -18.72 -4.96 -7.46
N ALA A 295 -18.06 -5.99 -6.95
CA ALA A 295 -17.36 -6.98 -7.76
C ALA A 295 -18.30 -7.73 -8.71
N ASP A 296 -19.46 -8.17 -8.23
CA ASP A 296 -20.49 -8.89 -9.01
C ASP A 296 -21.05 -8.07 -10.18
N ARG A 297 -21.02 -6.73 -10.08
CA ARG A 297 -21.45 -5.81 -11.13
C ARG A 297 -20.36 -5.46 -12.15
N SER A 298 -19.13 -5.82 -11.84
CA SER A 298 -17.97 -5.52 -12.66
C SER A 298 -17.66 -6.71 -13.57
N SER A 299 -17.54 -6.48 -14.89
CA SER A 299 -17.11 -7.50 -15.86
C SER A 299 -15.58 -7.60 -15.90
N LEU A 300 -14.95 -7.83 -14.75
CA LEU A 300 -13.49 -7.87 -14.64
C LEU A 300 -12.96 -9.25 -15.00
N ASN A 301 -12.15 -9.30 -16.04
CA ASN A 301 -11.45 -10.51 -16.47
C ASN A 301 -9.95 -10.36 -16.18
N TYR A 302 -9.50 -10.87 -15.02
CA TYR A 302 -8.09 -10.91 -14.69
C TYR A 302 -7.51 -12.31 -14.87
N ARG A 303 -6.33 -12.39 -15.48
CA ARG A 303 -5.55 -13.62 -15.61
C ARG A 303 -4.77 -13.89 -14.34
N MET A 304 -5.05 -15.03 -13.71
CA MET A 304 -4.40 -15.44 -12.46
C MET A 304 -3.11 -16.20 -12.77
N ILE A 305 -1.97 -15.62 -12.43
CA ILE A 305 -0.64 -16.20 -12.61
C ILE A 305 -0.18 -16.84 -11.30
N PRO A 306 -0.11 -18.17 -11.20
CA PRO A 306 0.33 -18.82 -9.98
C PRO A 306 1.85 -18.69 -9.79
N PHE A 307 2.26 -18.51 -8.54
CA PHE A 307 3.66 -18.56 -8.13
C PHE A 307 3.82 -19.19 -6.74
N ASP A 308 5.02 -19.63 -6.40
CA ASP A 308 5.31 -20.24 -5.11
C ASP A 308 6.07 -19.30 -4.19
N LEU A 309 5.47 -18.99 -3.05
CA LEU A 309 6.15 -18.35 -1.92
C LEU A 309 6.54 -19.42 -0.89
N SER A 310 7.81 -19.49 -0.55
CA SER A 310 8.28 -20.35 0.53
C SER A 310 9.42 -19.69 1.31
N VAL A 311 9.18 -18.47 1.72
CA VAL A 311 10.11 -17.75 2.59
C VAL A 311 9.65 -17.98 4.04
N ASN A 312 10.60 -18.17 4.94
CA ASN A 312 10.35 -18.13 6.38
C ASN A 312 10.87 -16.79 6.91
N PRO A 313 10.02 -15.82 7.18
CA PRO A 313 10.44 -14.47 7.56
C PRO A 313 11.07 -14.39 8.96
N GLY A 314 11.11 -15.46 9.73
CA GLY A 314 11.66 -15.44 11.10
C GLY A 314 10.74 -14.75 12.10
N SER A 315 11.28 -13.82 12.91
CA SER A 315 10.49 -13.05 13.87
C SER A 315 9.56 -12.07 13.16
N LEU A 316 8.40 -11.80 13.75
CA LEU A 316 7.39 -10.89 13.19
C LEU A 316 7.93 -9.45 13.08
N CYS A 317 7.85 -8.86 11.90
CA CYS A 317 8.18 -7.47 11.60
C CYS A 317 6.90 -6.62 11.57
N ARG A 318 6.21 -6.60 12.69
CA ARG A 318 4.96 -5.86 12.85
C ARG A 318 4.82 -5.39 14.28
N TRP A 319 4.56 -4.10 14.44
CA TRP A 319 4.18 -3.59 15.75
C TRP A 319 2.74 -4.01 16.06
N VAL A 320 2.56 -4.63 17.21
CA VAL A 320 1.24 -4.99 17.74
C VAL A 320 0.95 -4.11 18.93
N ASP A 321 -0.09 -3.29 18.82
CA ASP A 321 -0.47 -2.39 19.91
C ASP A 321 -0.98 -3.20 21.12
N PRO A 322 -0.30 -3.10 22.28
CA PRO A 322 -0.78 -3.76 23.51
C PRO A 322 -2.05 -3.12 24.07
N HIS A 323 -2.37 -1.90 23.64
CA HIS A 323 -3.53 -1.13 24.09
C HIS A 323 -4.34 -0.56 22.90
N PRO A 324 -4.91 -1.42 22.02
CA PRO A 324 -5.47 -1.00 20.74
C PRO A 324 -6.68 -0.04 20.84
N PHE A 325 -7.27 0.06 22.04
CA PHE A 325 -8.41 0.94 22.29
C PHE A 325 -8.03 2.28 22.93
N VAL A 326 -6.78 2.43 23.36
CA VAL A 326 -6.31 3.63 24.09
C VAL A 326 -5.27 4.34 23.24
N PRO A 327 -5.54 5.54 22.70
CA PRO A 327 -4.55 6.31 21.96
C PRO A 327 -3.32 6.63 22.79
N ALA A 328 -2.15 6.55 22.15
CA ALA A 328 -0.87 6.85 22.81
C ALA A 328 -0.71 8.35 23.12
N SER A 329 -1.29 9.23 22.30
CA SER A 329 -1.24 10.69 22.52
C SER A 329 -2.38 11.14 23.43
N LYS A 330 -2.07 12.03 24.38
CA LYS A 330 -3.07 12.59 25.31
C LYS A 330 -4.13 13.42 24.59
N GLU A 331 -3.75 14.11 23.52
CA GLU A 331 -4.64 14.92 22.70
C GLU A 331 -5.67 14.02 21.99
N GLN A 332 -5.20 12.95 21.34
CA GLN A 332 -6.08 11.97 20.69
C GLN A 332 -6.96 11.22 21.69
N LEU A 333 -6.44 10.91 22.88
CA LEU A 333 -7.21 10.29 23.95
C LEU A 333 -8.35 11.21 24.39
N HIS A 334 -8.06 12.50 24.60
CA HIS A 334 -9.08 13.49 25.00
C HIS A 334 -10.14 13.65 23.90
N GLU A 335 -9.73 13.79 22.65
CA GLU A 335 -10.62 13.91 21.51
C GLU A 335 -11.56 12.69 21.40
N ARG A 336 -11.01 11.46 21.43
CA ARG A 336 -11.81 10.23 21.38
C ARG A 336 -12.76 10.07 22.56
N CYS A 337 -12.29 10.34 23.78
CA CYS A 337 -13.16 10.27 24.95
C CYS A 337 -14.31 11.27 24.87
N SER A 338 -14.04 12.48 24.40
CA SER A 338 -15.06 13.50 24.18
C SER A 338 -16.05 13.07 23.13
N GLU A 339 -15.59 12.57 21.99
CA GLU A 339 -16.44 12.09 20.91
C GLU A 339 -17.35 10.93 21.36
N ILE A 340 -16.80 9.93 22.05
CA ILE A 340 -17.56 8.79 22.60
C ILE A 340 -18.64 9.30 23.56
N PHE A 341 -18.29 10.21 24.44
CA PHE A 341 -19.23 10.78 25.41
C PHE A 341 -20.35 11.57 24.73
N GLU A 342 -20.02 12.36 23.71
CA GLU A 342 -20.97 13.11 22.90
C GLU A 342 -21.96 12.19 22.16
N ILE A 343 -21.46 11.13 21.53
CA ILE A 343 -22.27 10.12 20.82
C ILE A 343 -23.27 9.48 21.78
N GLN A 344 -22.83 9.09 22.99
CA GLN A 344 -23.69 8.49 24.00
C GLN A 344 -24.77 9.48 24.48
N CYS A 345 -24.41 10.74 24.75
CA CYS A 345 -25.35 11.78 25.14
C CYS A 345 -26.41 12.05 24.05
N ALA A 346 -25.98 12.14 22.78
CA ALA A 346 -26.89 12.37 21.66
C ALA A 346 -27.86 11.19 21.47
N ALA A 347 -27.37 9.96 21.56
CA ALA A 347 -28.19 8.77 21.47
C ALA A 347 -29.24 8.70 22.59
N LEU A 348 -28.83 8.97 23.83
CA LEU A 348 -29.73 9.00 24.98
C LEU A 348 -30.78 10.12 24.85
N ALA A 349 -30.35 11.32 24.47
CA ALA A 349 -31.27 12.45 24.24
C ALA A 349 -32.37 12.11 23.26
N LYS A 350 -32.02 11.48 22.12
CA LYS A 350 -32.99 11.07 21.09
C LYS A 350 -33.97 10.04 21.61
N ARG A 351 -33.55 9.08 22.38
CA ARG A 351 -34.41 8.02 22.95
C ARG A 351 -35.35 8.60 24.02
N VAL A 352 -34.79 9.34 24.98
CA VAL A 352 -35.57 9.90 26.10
C VAL A 352 -36.50 11.00 25.65
N GLY A 353 -36.14 11.79 24.63
CA GLY A 353 -37.02 12.82 24.06
C GLY A 353 -38.30 12.30 23.38
N GLN A 354 -38.42 10.98 23.18
CA GLN A 354 -39.66 10.34 22.68
C GLN A 354 -40.59 9.90 23.82
N LEU A 355 -40.15 9.99 25.06
CA LEU A 355 -40.89 9.58 26.24
C LEU A 355 -41.57 10.81 26.90
N PRO A 356 -42.63 10.61 27.70
CA PRO A 356 -43.21 11.68 28.51
C PRO A 356 -42.16 12.43 29.32
N GLU A 357 -42.38 13.73 29.52
CA GLU A 357 -41.39 14.61 30.19
C GLU A 357 -41.06 14.19 31.62
N ASP A 358 -41.99 13.53 32.30
CA ASP A 358 -41.87 13.03 33.66
C ASP A 358 -41.22 11.63 33.78
N THR A 359 -40.96 10.96 32.65
CA THR A 359 -40.36 9.62 32.67
C THR A 359 -38.99 9.64 33.33
N PRO A 360 -38.74 8.90 34.42
CA PRO A 360 -37.46 8.88 35.11
C PRO A 360 -36.41 8.05 34.32
N LEU A 361 -35.15 8.48 34.45
CA LEU A 361 -33.97 7.72 34.01
C LEU A 361 -33.44 6.89 35.18
N CYS A 362 -33.78 5.62 35.22
CA CYS A 362 -33.36 4.74 36.32
C CYS A 362 -32.01 4.09 36.01
N ILE A 363 -31.06 4.22 36.92
CA ILE A 363 -29.69 3.67 36.77
C ILE A 363 -29.34 2.90 38.03
N GLY A 364 -28.99 1.62 37.90
CA GLY A 364 -28.37 0.83 38.97
C GLY A 364 -26.91 1.25 39.15
N VAL A 365 -26.59 1.89 40.26
CA VAL A 365 -25.22 2.37 40.52
C VAL A 365 -24.50 1.37 41.41
N SER A 366 -23.61 0.56 40.83
CA SER A 366 -22.80 -0.45 41.55
C SER A 366 -21.50 0.10 42.14
N GLY A 367 -21.14 1.34 41.81
CA GLY A 367 -19.84 1.91 42.13
C GLY A 367 -18.74 1.60 41.09
N GLY A 368 -19.05 0.79 40.10
CA GLY A 368 -18.14 0.50 38.97
C GLY A 368 -18.12 1.59 37.90
N LEU A 369 -17.12 1.55 37.01
CA LEU A 369 -16.92 2.54 35.96
C LEU A 369 -18.12 2.63 35.00
N ASP A 370 -18.73 1.52 34.62
CA ASP A 370 -19.84 1.48 33.64
C ASP A 370 -21.06 2.22 34.17
N SER A 371 -21.48 1.94 35.42
CA SER A 371 -22.61 2.63 36.04
C SER A 371 -22.33 4.11 36.32
N THR A 372 -21.10 4.45 36.63
CA THR A 372 -20.65 5.84 36.80
C THR A 372 -20.69 6.59 35.47
N LEU A 373 -20.20 5.98 34.38
CA LEU A 373 -20.29 6.57 33.04
C LEU A 373 -21.74 6.77 32.61
N ALA A 374 -22.61 5.77 32.82
CA ALA A 374 -24.02 5.87 32.48
C ALA A 374 -24.70 7.05 33.26
N LEU A 375 -24.34 7.24 34.51
CA LEU A 375 -24.83 8.37 35.31
C LEU A 375 -24.33 9.71 34.75
N MET A 376 -23.04 9.82 34.41
CA MET A 376 -22.47 11.03 33.82
C MET A 376 -23.10 11.38 32.47
N VAL A 377 -23.30 10.40 31.59
CA VAL A 377 -24.00 10.57 30.30
C VAL A 377 -25.42 11.06 30.52
N SER A 378 -26.16 10.50 31.52
CA SER A 378 -27.51 10.91 31.83
C SER A 378 -27.60 12.34 32.34
N VAL A 379 -26.67 12.73 33.25
CA VAL A 379 -26.58 14.10 33.77
C VAL A 379 -26.29 15.10 32.65
N GLN A 380 -25.32 14.79 31.80
CA GLN A 380 -24.95 15.68 30.71
C GLN A 380 -26.06 15.79 29.67
N THR A 381 -26.77 14.70 29.40
CA THR A 381 -27.94 14.70 28.50
C THR A 381 -29.04 15.58 29.04
N CYS A 382 -29.40 15.46 30.32
CA CYS A 382 -30.39 16.34 30.94
C CYS A 382 -29.99 17.80 30.83
N LYS A 383 -28.72 18.14 31.14
CA LYS A 383 -28.24 19.52 31.04
C LYS A 383 -28.38 20.09 29.64
N ARG A 384 -28.00 19.32 28.60
CA ARG A 384 -28.10 19.75 27.19
C ARG A 384 -29.53 19.96 26.69
N MET A 385 -30.42 19.10 27.17
CA MET A 385 -31.81 19.13 26.75
C MET A 385 -32.63 20.11 27.59
N GLY A 386 -32.04 20.76 28.60
CA GLY A 386 -32.76 21.62 29.53
C GLY A 386 -33.70 20.85 30.47
N TRP A 387 -33.49 19.54 30.61
CA TRP A 387 -34.27 18.70 31.51
C TRP A 387 -33.77 18.78 32.96
N PRO A 388 -34.66 18.70 33.96
CA PRO A 388 -34.22 18.70 35.33
C PRO A 388 -33.44 17.41 35.66
N THR A 389 -32.32 17.54 36.37
CA THR A 389 -31.51 16.37 36.77
C THR A 389 -32.22 15.50 37.83
N SER A 390 -33.26 16.01 38.48
CA SER A 390 -34.17 15.24 39.34
C SER A 390 -34.93 14.10 38.60
N ARG A 391 -34.88 14.13 37.27
CA ARG A 391 -35.36 13.04 36.42
C ARG A 391 -34.50 11.78 36.50
N ILE A 392 -33.27 11.91 37.01
CA ILE A 392 -32.34 10.79 37.16
C ILE A 392 -32.50 10.14 38.53
N LEU A 393 -32.87 8.86 38.51
CA LEU A 393 -33.01 8.04 39.70
C LEU A 393 -31.85 7.03 39.77
N GLY A 394 -30.87 7.31 40.62
CA GLY A 394 -29.78 6.39 40.93
C GLY A 394 -30.21 5.40 42.02
N MET A 395 -30.13 4.10 41.73
CA MET A 395 -30.45 3.05 42.70
C MET A 395 -29.18 2.31 43.08
N THR A 396 -28.91 2.22 44.39
CA THR A 396 -27.86 1.39 44.93
C THR A 396 -28.45 0.16 45.58
N MET A 397 -27.91 -1.00 45.31
CA MET A 397 -28.34 -2.25 45.93
C MET A 397 -27.16 -2.82 46.74
N PRO A 398 -27.01 -2.44 48.02
CA PRO A 398 -25.97 -3.00 48.85
C PRO A 398 -26.23 -4.49 49.09
N GLY A 399 -25.32 -5.35 48.62
CA GLY A 399 -25.33 -6.79 48.90
C GLY A 399 -24.46 -7.09 50.13
N PHE A 400 -24.92 -8.00 50.95
CA PHE A 400 -24.06 -8.61 51.96
C PHE A 400 -23.24 -9.69 51.28
N GLY A 401 -21.97 -9.39 50.86
CA GLY A 401 -21.06 -10.32 50.25
C GLY A 401 -19.64 -10.02 50.64
#